data_293a2b3346ff4fe329e4bbd31aa3cfa9
#
_entry.id   293a2b3346ff4fe329e4bbd31aa3cfa9
#
_cell.length_a   1.000
_cell.length_b   1.000
_cell.length_c   1.000
_cell.angle_alpha   90.00
_cell.angle_beta   90.00
_cell.angle_gamma   90.00
#
_symmetry.space_group_name_H-M   'P 1'
#
loop_
_entity.id
_entity.type
_entity.pdbx_description
1 polymer ?
#
loop_
_entity_poly.entity_id
_entity_poly.type
_entity_poly.pdbx_seq_one_letter_code
_entity_poly.pdbx_strand_id
1 'polypeptide(L)'
;SRRRHTRYIGDWSSDVCSSDLKFGGLNQSIANYTKITEILAMGDCGLTNLVNVSNSPVAMAIERYGSAYQQSKYLNRMATGKTIGCFMLSEPSSGSDASSIETTAKKVSGGYVINGRKKFVTGGASASVALVAAKTNKNIGKKGISLFLVPRESYEIGRLENKMGHRNIDTADVIFDDCKVSDNTLLGELGSGYSICLTLLNTGRIAVAAQAIGVASAAFEKARSYALERKTFGKTLINHQSLSFRLTDMATQIISARQLALFAAQKADAGERCVTESSMAKIYASEIAEKVTSSAIQIFGGDGYLQETGIEKLYRDARVLSIYEGTNDIQRIVIGREIESGWSPNQIS
;
A
#
# COMPACT_ATOMS: atom_id res chain seq x y z
N SER A 1 7.15 1.75 28.26
CA SER A 1 7.63 1.30 26.95
C SER A 1 6.81 1.83 25.77
N ARG A 2 5.47 2.00 25.87
CA ARG A 2 4.60 2.56 24.80
C ARG A 2 5.00 3.99 24.36
N ARG A 3 5.53 4.83 25.25
CA ARG A 3 5.91 6.22 24.93
C ARG A 3 7.19 6.33 24.07
N ARG A 4 8.07 5.33 24.04
CA ARG A 4 9.28 5.36 23.18
C ARG A 4 8.96 5.00 21.73
N HIS A 5 8.02 4.08 21.47
CA HIS A 5 7.64 3.69 20.12
C HIS A 5 6.86 4.81 19.39
N THR A 6 5.97 5.52 20.10
CA THR A 6 5.18 6.63 19.50
C THR A 6 6.05 7.85 19.14
N ARG A 7 7.13 8.13 19.86
CA ARG A 7 8.05 9.20 19.48
C ARG A 7 8.82 8.89 18.20
N TYR A 8 9.23 7.63 18.00
CA TYR A 8 9.92 7.21 16.77
C TYR A 8 9.02 7.32 15.53
N ILE A 9 7.76 6.95 15.63
CA ILE A 9 6.80 7.01 14.50
C ILE A 9 6.52 8.48 14.11
N GLY A 10 6.45 9.43 15.05
CA GLY A 10 6.19 10.84 14.79
C GLY A 10 7.29 11.54 13.97
N ASP A 11 8.56 11.17 14.17
CA ASP A 11 9.69 11.75 13.47
C ASP A 11 10.00 11.10 12.11
N TRP A 12 9.46 9.88 11.86
CA TRP A 12 9.70 9.13 10.61
C TRP A 12 8.56 9.25 9.59
N SER A 13 7.40 9.72 9.99
CA SER A 13 6.22 9.83 9.11
C SER A 13 6.33 10.95 8.07
N SER A 14 7.30 11.84 8.22
CA SER A 14 7.47 13.00 7.36
C SER A 14 8.40 12.77 6.17
N ASP A 15 9.29 11.77 6.22
CA ASP A 15 10.27 11.59 5.17
C ASP A 15 9.73 10.73 4.04
N VAL A 16 9.60 11.31 2.86
CA VAL A 16 9.33 10.59 1.61
C VAL A 16 10.60 9.83 1.26
N CYS A 17 10.63 8.54 1.61
CA CYS A 17 11.83 7.71 1.48
C CYS A 17 12.30 7.54 0.03
N SER A 18 11.37 7.61 -0.94
CA SER A 18 11.64 7.36 -2.35
C SER A 18 11.90 8.61 -3.19
N SER A 19 11.70 9.82 -2.66
CA SER A 19 11.94 11.05 -3.42
C SER A 19 13.40 11.48 -3.39
N ASP A 20 13.82 12.16 -4.49
CA ASP A 20 15.16 12.73 -4.67
C ASP A 20 15.53 13.71 -3.55
N LEU A 21 16.79 13.69 -3.12
CA LEU A 21 17.38 14.60 -2.13
C LEU A 21 17.12 16.07 -2.44
N LYS A 22 17.09 16.47 -3.70
CA LYS A 22 16.81 17.87 -4.11
C LYS A 22 15.43 18.37 -3.68
N PHE A 23 14.50 17.46 -3.39
CA PHE A 23 13.16 17.78 -2.85
C PHE A 23 13.05 17.52 -1.34
N GLY A 24 14.16 17.20 -0.65
CA GLY A 24 14.18 16.88 0.77
C GLY A 24 13.79 15.45 1.10
N GLY A 25 13.68 14.58 0.11
CA GLY A 25 13.49 13.13 0.29
C GLY A 25 14.81 12.44 0.66
N LEU A 26 14.74 11.18 1.05
CA LEU A 26 15.91 10.39 1.47
C LEU A 26 16.59 9.63 0.33
N ASN A 27 16.02 9.64 -0.87
CA ASN A 27 16.52 8.90 -2.05
C ASN A 27 16.91 7.45 -1.74
N GLN A 28 16.07 6.78 -0.95
CA GLN A 28 16.35 5.40 -0.56
C GLN A 28 16.03 4.44 -1.71
N SER A 29 16.83 3.39 -1.83
CA SER A 29 16.53 2.27 -2.70
C SER A 29 15.19 1.61 -2.32
N ILE A 30 14.53 0.95 -3.27
CA ILE A 30 13.30 0.20 -3.01
C ILE A 30 13.53 -0.91 -1.98
N ALA A 31 14.72 -1.52 -1.99
CA ALA A 31 15.11 -2.51 -0.98
C ALA A 31 15.18 -1.92 0.43
N ASN A 32 15.71 -0.70 0.60
CA ASN A 32 15.70 -0.01 1.89
C ASN A 32 14.30 0.45 2.28
N TYR A 33 13.52 1.00 1.35
CA TYR A 33 12.13 1.34 1.57
C TYR A 33 11.30 0.12 2.03
N THR A 34 11.53 -1.05 1.46
CA THR A 34 10.91 -2.32 1.87
C THR A 34 11.19 -2.63 3.34
N LYS A 35 12.45 -2.48 3.80
CA LYS A 35 12.82 -2.70 5.21
C LYS A 35 12.16 -1.68 6.15
N ILE A 36 12.14 -0.41 5.75
CA ILE A 36 11.50 0.67 6.51
C ILE A 36 9.99 0.40 6.65
N THR A 37 9.33 0.04 5.55
CA THR A 37 7.90 -0.29 5.53
C THR A 37 7.59 -1.49 6.43
N GLU A 38 8.42 -2.52 6.43
CA GLU A 38 8.27 -3.67 7.34
C GLU A 38 8.31 -3.22 8.80
N ILE A 39 9.31 -2.41 9.19
CA ILE A 39 9.46 -1.91 10.57
C ILE A 39 8.28 -1.03 10.99
N LEU A 40 7.83 -0.14 10.12
CA LEU A 40 6.65 0.71 10.38
C LEU A 40 5.39 -0.14 10.59
N ALA A 41 5.20 -1.17 9.76
CA ALA A 41 4.03 -2.05 9.84
C ALA A 41 4.03 -2.95 11.09
N MET A 42 5.19 -3.24 11.67
CA MET A 42 5.26 -3.87 13.00
C MET A 42 4.66 -2.97 14.09
N GLY A 43 4.78 -1.66 13.93
CA GLY A 43 4.19 -0.68 14.85
C GLY A 43 2.70 -0.49 14.60
N ASP A 44 2.32 -0.16 13.37
CA ASP A 44 0.92 0.01 12.95
C ASP A 44 0.74 -0.14 11.45
N CYS A 45 -0.06 -1.14 11.06
CA CYS A 45 -0.33 -1.46 9.66
C CYS A 45 -1.14 -0.36 8.94
N GLY A 46 -2.13 0.22 9.59
CA GLY A 46 -2.98 1.23 8.99
C GLY A 46 -2.21 2.51 8.68
N LEU A 47 -1.44 3.02 9.64
CA LEU A 47 -0.58 4.19 9.43
C LEU A 47 0.44 3.94 8.32
N THR A 48 1.06 2.75 8.31
CA THR A 48 1.99 2.36 7.24
C THR A 48 1.34 2.38 5.87
N ASN A 49 0.06 1.98 5.76
CA ASN A 49 -0.67 2.07 4.50
C ASN A 49 -0.83 3.52 4.02
N LEU A 50 -1.14 4.46 4.91
CA LEU A 50 -1.23 5.89 4.56
C LEU A 50 0.12 6.43 4.08
N VAL A 51 1.21 6.08 4.77
CA VAL A 51 2.59 6.41 4.36
C VAL A 51 2.90 5.82 3.00
N ASN A 52 2.59 4.54 2.77
CA ASN A 52 2.82 3.87 1.49
C ASN A 52 2.07 4.58 0.34
N VAL A 53 0.79 4.88 0.50
CA VAL A 53 -0.01 5.56 -0.54
C VAL A 53 0.55 6.96 -0.85
N SER A 54 0.98 7.69 0.16
CA SER A 54 1.56 9.02 -0.03
C SER A 54 2.92 8.96 -0.76
N ASN A 55 3.79 7.98 -0.44
CA ASN A 55 5.09 7.78 -1.09
C ASN A 55 4.93 7.15 -2.49
N SER A 56 4.29 6.02 -2.56
CA SER A 56 4.02 5.27 -3.78
C SER A 56 2.54 4.85 -3.79
N PRO A 57 1.67 5.43 -4.63
CA PRO A 57 2.01 6.03 -5.93
C PRO A 57 2.16 7.55 -5.98
N VAL A 58 1.76 8.36 -4.97
CA VAL A 58 1.54 9.80 -5.17
C VAL A 58 2.85 10.58 -5.38
N ALA A 59 3.77 10.55 -4.41
CA ALA A 59 5.04 11.29 -4.53
C ALA A 59 5.86 10.78 -5.74
N MET A 60 5.92 9.46 -5.93
CA MET A 60 6.63 8.86 -7.08
C MET A 60 6.01 9.28 -8.42
N ALA A 61 4.69 9.42 -8.51
CA ALA A 61 4.03 9.93 -9.72
C ALA A 61 4.45 11.37 -10.01
N ILE A 62 4.43 12.23 -8.99
CA ILE A 62 4.81 13.64 -9.11
C ILE A 62 6.29 13.77 -9.50
N GLU A 63 7.17 12.97 -8.90
CA GLU A 63 8.59 12.99 -9.18
C GLU A 63 8.91 12.59 -10.63
N ARG A 64 8.31 11.50 -11.11
CA ARG A 64 8.62 10.91 -12.42
C ARG A 64 7.89 11.57 -13.57
N TYR A 65 6.67 12.04 -13.36
CA TYR A 65 5.78 12.49 -14.44
C TYR A 65 5.25 13.91 -14.23
N GLY A 66 5.50 14.52 -13.06
CA GLY A 66 5.07 15.87 -12.75
C GLY A 66 5.88 16.94 -13.46
N SER A 67 5.25 18.05 -13.81
CA SER A 67 5.93 19.26 -14.27
C SER A 67 6.81 19.85 -13.16
N ALA A 68 7.78 20.71 -13.52
CA ALA A 68 8.62 21.42 -12.55
C ALA A 68 7.78 22.19 -11.51
N TYR A 69 6.64 22.76 -11.95
CA TYR A 69 5.67 23.42 -11.06
C TYR A 69 5.08 22.44 -10.04
N GLN A 70 4.61 21.27 -10.48
CA GLN A 70 4.02 20.26 -9.61
C GLN A 70 5.04 19.69 -8.63
N GLN A 71 6.26 19.38 -9.09
CA GLN A 71 7.36 18.92 -8.25
C GLN A 71 7.69 19.93 -7.15
N SER A 72 7.89 21.21 -7.51
CA SER A 72 8.21 22.26 -6.54
C SER A 72 7.07 22.54 -5.55
N LYS A 73 5.82 22.42 -5.99
CA LYS A 73 4.64 22.66 -5.16
C LYS A 73 4.41 21.58 -4.11
N TYR A 74 4.66 20.33 -4.45
CA TYR A 74 4.23 19.20 -3.62
C TYR A 74 5.38 18.42 -2.95
N LEU A 75 6.48 18.12 -3.65
CA LEU A 75 7.45 17.13 -3.15
C LEU A 75 8.13 17.54 -1.85
N ASN A 76 8.62 18.76 -1.73
CA ASN A 76 9.25 19.23 -0.47
C ASN A 76 8.26 19.23 0.71
N ARG A 77 6.99 19.58 0.45
CA ARG A 77 5.95 19.55 1.48
C ARG A 77 5.56 18.13 1.86
N MET A 78 5.62 17.19 0.93
CA MET A 78 5.40 15.76 1.19
C MET A 78 6.58 15.20 1.98
N ALA A 79 7.83 15.50 1.60
CA ALA A 79 9.02 15.08 2.32
C ALA A 79 9.04 15.54 3.79
N THR A 80 8.48 16.71 4.09
CA THR A 80 8.36 17.24 5.46
C THR A 80 7.06 16.87 6.17
N GLY A 81 6.22 15.99 5.59
CA GLY A 81 4.92 15.59 6.15
C GLY A 81 3.85 16.68 6.18
N LYS A 82 4.11 17.87 5.62
CA LYS A 82 3.13 18.97 5.55
C LYS A 82 2.04 18.75 4.50
N THR A 83 2.23 17.79 3.63
CA THR A 83 1.27 17.40 2.59
C THR A 83 1.23 15.87 2.52
N ILE A 84 0.04 15.30 2.68
CA ILE A 84 -0.22 13.88 2.50
C ILE A 84 -0.97 13.71 1.18
N GLY A 85 -0.57 12.71 0.39
CA GLY A 85 -1.23 12.34 -0.85
C GLY A 85 -2.17 11.15 -0.69
N CYS A 86 -3.27 11.13 -1.46
CA CYS A 86 -4.10 9.95 -1.63
C CYS A 86 -4.25 9.59 -3.11
N PHE A 87 -4.55 8.32 -3.40
CA PHE A 87 -4.70 7.80 -4.75
C PHE A 87 -6.14 7.38 -5.03
N MET A 88 -6.71 7.89 -6.11
CA MET A 88 -8.11 7.74 -6.48
C MET A 88 -8.26 7.05 -7.83
N LEU A 89 -8.26 5.73 -7.83
CA LEU A 89 -8.46 4.91 -9.02
C LEU A 89 -9.81 4.18 -8.98
N SER A 90 -10.07 3.42 -7.91
CA SER A 90 -11.26 2.59 -7.76
C SER A 90 -12.56 3.37 -7.69
N GLU A 91 -13.61 2.79 -8.24
CA GLU A 91 -14.97 3.34 -8.29
C GLU A 91 -15.99 2.30 -7.80
N PRO A 92 -17.25 2.69 -7.51
CA PRO A 92 -18.27 1.72 -7.11
C PRO A 92 -18.45 0.57 -8.12
N SER A 93 -18.30 0.84 -9.41
CA SER A 93 -18.44 -0.11 -10.52
C SER A 93 -17.11 -0.71 -11.00
N SER A 94 -15.96 -0.18 -10.56
CA SER A 94 -14.63 -0.52 -11.12
C SER A 94 -13.56 -0.61 -10.02
N GLY A 95 -13.15 -1.85 -9.70
CA GLY A 95 -12.04 -2.16 -8.81
C GLY A 95 -10.94 -2.92 -9.55
N SER A 96 -11.09 -4.25 -9.67
CA SER A 96 -10.13 -5.11 -10.36
C SER A 96 -10.01 -4.79 -11.86
N ASP A 97 -11.08 -4.36 -12.50
CA ASP A 97 -11.05 -3.80 -13.86
C ASP A 97 -10.84 -2.28 -13.81
N ALA A 98 -9.60 -1.87 -13.52
CA ALA A 98 -9.22 -0.46 -13.42
C ALA A 98 -9.31 0.32 -14.75
N SER A 99 -9.51 -0.36 -15.88
CA SER A 99 -9.72 0.31 -17.18
C SER A 99 -11.16 0.77 -17.39
N SER A 100 -12.11 0.23 -16.63
CA SER A 100 -13.55 0.50 -16.76
C SER A 100 -14.05 1.65 -15.88
N ILE A 101 -13.17 2.49 -15.32
CA ILE A 101 -13.59 3.67 -14.55
C ILE A 101 -14.56 4.54 -15.34
N GLU A 102 -15.48 5.22 -14.65
CA GLU A 102 -16.52 6.07 -15.25
C GLU A 102 -16.29 7.56 -14.99
N THR A 103 -15.51 7.92 -13.97
CA THR A 103 -15.13 9.32 -13.68
C THR A 103 -14.55 9.96 -14.93
N THR A 104 -15.05 11.14 -15.28
CA THR A 104 -14.66 11.89 -16.48
C THR A 104 -13.97 13.20 -16.12
N ALA A 105 -13.09 13.65 -17.01
CA ALA A 105 -12.48 14.98 -16.97
C ALA A 105 -12.67 15.64 -18.35
N LYS A 106 -13.65 16.54 -18.45
CA LYS A 106 -13.97 17.25 -19.69
C LYS A 106 -13.10 18.50 -19.79
N LYS A 107 -12.40 18.67 -20.93
CA LYS A 107 -11.63 19.88 -21.22
C LYS A 107 -12.54 21.09 -21.35
N VAL A 108 -12.16 22.19 -20.71
CA VAL A 108 -12.80 23.52 -20.79
C VAL A 108 -11.72 24.59 -20.92
N SER A 109 -12.13 25.87 -21.13
CA SER A 109 -11.17 26.96 -21.14
C SER A 109 -10.42 27.06 -19.80
N GLY A 110 -9.09 26.99 -19.85
CA GLY A 110 -8.19 27.10 -18.67
C GLY A 110 -8.12 25.88 -17.76
N GLY A 111 -8.73 24.72 -18.14
CA GLY A 111 -8.64 23.54 -17.28
C GLY A 111 -9.56 22.40 -17.67
N TYR A 112 -10.03 21.70 -16.64
CA TYR A 112 -10.93 20.55 -16.76
C TYR A 112 -12.07 20.63 -15.76
N VAL A 113 -13.19 19.98 -16.07
CA VAL A 113 -14.30 19.71 -15.17
C VAL A 113 -14.34 18.21 -14.93
N ILE A 114 -14.13 17.79 -13.67
CA ILE A 114 -14.13 16.39 -13.27
C ILE A 114 -15.50 16.07 -12.67
N ASN A 115 -16.09 14.95 -13.13
CA ASN A 115 -17.36 14.43 -12.65
C ASN A 115 -17.25 12.92 -12.43
N GLY A 116 -17.72 12.42 -11.29
CA GLY A 116 -17.73 11.00 -10.97
C GLY A 116 -17.62 10.71 -9.49
N ARG A 117 -17.39 9.44 -9.17
CA ARG A 117 -17.29 8.97 -7.78
C ARG A 117 -16.14 7.99 -7.61
N LYS A 118 -15.31 8.20 -6.59
CA LYS A 118 -14.23 7.29 -6.21
C LYS A 118 -14.57 6.58 -4.91
N LYS A 119 -14.12 5.33 -4.78
CA LYS A 119 -14.44 4.49 -3.64
C LYS A 119 -13.18 3.87 -3.02
N PHE A 120 -13.25 3.60 -1.70
CA PHE A 120 -12.18 3.00 -0.93
C PHE A 120 -10.87 3.81 -0.93
N VAL A 121 -10.98 5.13 -0.93
CA VAL A 121 -9.83 6.05 -0.97
C VAL A 121 -9.18 6.14 0.40
N THR A 122 -8.03 5.51 0.57
CA THR A 122 -7.20 5.64 1.77
C THR A 122 -6.71 7.07 1.91
N GLY A 123 -6.98 7.69 3.07
CA GLY A 123 -6.62 9.09 3.32
C GLY A 123 -7.48 10.09 2.55
N GLY A 124 -8.60 9.68 1.96
CA GLY A 124 -9.41 10.56 1.11
C GLY A 124 -9.92 11.82 1.80
N ALA A 125 -10.17 11.75 3.09
CA ALA A 125 -10.60 12.89 3.89
C ALA A 125 -9.42 13.70 4.47
N SER A 126 -8.33 13.02 4.85
CA SER A 126 -7.17 13.63 5.52
C SER A 126 -6.05 14.09 4.58
N ALA A 127 -6.00 13.58 3.34
CA ALA A 127 -4.99 13.99 2.37
C ALA A 127 -5.16 15.45 1.92
N SER A 128 -4.05 16.10 1.60
CA SER A 128 -4.02 17.48 1.09
C SER A 128 -4.14 17.53 -0.44
N VAL A 129 -3.71 16.46 -1.12
CA VAL A 129 -3.74 16.32 -2.58
C VAL A 129 -4.10 14.90 -2.99
N ALA A 130 -4.93 14.77 -4.01
CA ALA A 130 -5.34 13.50 -4.59
C ALA A 130 -4.73 13.31 -5.98
N LEU A 131 -4.16 12.13 -6.24
CA LEU A 131 -3.84 11.65 -7.58
C LEU A 131 -5.06 10.93 -8.13
N VAL A 132 -5.78 11.57 -9.05
CA VAL A 132 -7.09 11.13 -9.54
C VAL A 132 -6.99 10.62 -10.97
N ALA A 133 -7.42 9.38 -11.21
CA ALA A 133 -7.59 8.83 -12.56
C ALA A 133 -8.99 9.19 -13.10
N ALA A 134 -9.05 9.78 -14.30
CA ALA A 134 -10.31 10.13 -14.94
C ALA A 134 -10.23 9.95 -16.47
N LYS A 135 -11.35 9.64 -17.11
CA LYS A 135 -11.46 9.55 -18.57
C LYS A 135 -11.54 10.94 -19.20
N THR A 136 -10.53 11.29 -19.95
CA THR A 136 -10.50 12.48 -20.82
C THR A 136 -11.05 12.19 -22.22
N ASN A 137 -11.06 10.89 -22.61
CA ASN A 137 -11.71 10.42 -23.84
C ASN A 137 -12.33 9.04 -23.59
N LYS A 138 -13.66 8.95 -23.70
CA LYS A 138 -14.42 7.72 -23.44
C LYS A 138 -14.29 6.67 -24.57
N ASN A 139 -13.91 7.11 -25.79
CA ASN A 139 -14.01 6.29 -26.99
C ASN A 139 -12.75 5.43 -27.26
N ILE A 140 -11.66 5.67 -26.56
CA ILE A 140 -10.37 5.00 -26.79
C ILE A 140 -9.91 4.10 -25.63
N GLY A 141 -10.87 3.67 -24.80
CA GLY A 141 -10.64 2.72 -23.72
C GLY A 141 -9.59 3.21 -22.70
N LYS A 142 -8.66 2.34 -22.34
CA LYS A 142 -7.59 2.64 -21.36
C LYS A 142 -6.65 3.78 -21.77
N LYS A 143 -6.49 4.03 -23.08
CA LYS A 143 -5.70 5.17 -23.60
C LYS A 143 -6.41 6.52 -23.40
N GLY A 144 -7.67 6.51 -23.02
CA GLY A 144 -8.44 7.72 -22.69
C GLY A 144 -8.36 8.13 -21.21
N ILE A 145 -7.61 7.42 -20.37
CA ILE A 145 -7.46 7.71 -18.95
C ILE A 145 -6.25 8.62 -18.73
N SER A 146 -6.46 9.73 -18.01
CA SER A 146 -5.43 10.69 -17.61
C SER A 146 -5.39 10.80 -16.08
N LEU A 147 -4.30 11.36 -15.54
CA LEU A 147 -4.12 11.59 -14.11
C LEU A 147 -4.14 13.07 -13.78
N PHE A 148 -4.73 13.42 -12.65
CA PHE A 148 -4.85 14.80 -12.19
C PHE A 148 -4.43 14.89 -10.71
N LEU A 149 -3.68 15.93 -10.36
CA LEU A 149 -3.39 16.33 -8.99
C LEU A 149 -4.46 17.29 -8.51
N VAL A 150 -5.44 16.79 -7.77
CA VAL A 150 -6.61 17.54 -7.32
C VAL A 150 -6.44 17.92 -5.85
N PRO A 151 -6.48 19.21 -5.49
CA PRO A 151 -6.44 19.65 -4.09
C PRO A 151 -7.64 19.14 -3.30
N ARG A 152 -7.46 18.96 -1.98
CA ARG A 152 -8.49 18.43 -1.06
C ARG A 152 -9.79 19.22 -1.08
N GLU A 153 -9.70 20.52 -1.16
CA GLU A 153 -10.84 21.45 -1.16
C GLU A 153 -11.70 21.38 -2.43
N SER A 154 -11.24 20.68 -3.47
CA SER A 154 -11.93 20.61 -4.78
C SER A 154 -12.88 19.42 -4.90
N TYR A 155 -13.00 18.55 -3.90
CA TYR A 155 -13.89 17.40 -3.93
C TYR A 155 -14.60 17.17 -2.60
N GLU A 156 -15.73 16.48 -2.66
CA GLU A 156 -16.57 16.19 -1.50
C GLU A 156 -16.32 14.79 -0.94
N ILE A 157 -16.48 14.64 0.38
CA ILE A 157 -16.46 13.35 1.05
C ILE A 157 -17.90 12.84 1.14
N GLY A 158 -18.19 11.75 0.44
CA GLY A 158 -19.49 11.13 0.48
C GLY A 158 -19.71 10.35 1.77
N ARG A 159 -18.81 9.44 2.10
CA ARG A 159 -18.89 8.62 3.32
C ARG A 159 -17.51 8.19 3.78
N LEU A 160 -17.31 8.14 5.10
CA LEU A 160 -16.18 7.44 5.72
C LEU A 160 -16.57 5.98 5.98
N GLU A 161 -15.70 5.06 5.57
CA GLU A 161 -15.97 3.62 5.67
C GLU A 161 -15.68 3.08 7.08
N ASN A 162 -16.63 2.31 7.61
CA ASN A 162 -16.44 1.56 8.86
C ASN A 162 -15.79 0.21 8.51
N LYS A 163 -14.51 0.06 8.85
CA LYS A 163 -13.66 -1.03 8.37
C LYS A 163 -13.43 -2.13 9.41
N MET A 164 -13.15 -3.33 8.94
CA MET A 164 -12.71 -4.46 9.77
C MET A 164 -11.34 -4.17 10.42
N GLY A 165 -10.35 -3.71 9.64
CA GLY A 165 -9.00 -3.33 10.06
C GLY A 165 -8.63 -1.93 9.61
N HIS A 166 -7.38 -1.49 9.85
CA HIS A 166 -6.88 -0.14 9.54
C HIS A 166 -7.79 0.98 10.06
N ARG A 167 -8.38 0.79 11.25
CA ARG A 167 -9.43 1.69 11.77
C ARG A 167 -8.91 3.06 12.21
N ASN A 168 -7.61 3.20 12.35
CA ASN A 168 -6.93 4.43 12.77
C ASN A 168 -6.64 5.40 11.61
N ILE A 169 -6.92 5.02 10.37
CA ILE A 169 -6.85 5.89 9.20
C ILE A 169 -8.22 5.97 8.54
N ASP A 170 -8.51 7.09 7.86
CA ASP A 170 -9.73 7.20 7.09
C ASP A 170 -9.65 6.42 5.77
N THR A 171 -10.80 5.97 5.31
CA THR A 171 -11.03 5.45 3.96
C THR A 171 -12.37 6.00 3.52
N ALA A 172 -12.39 6.73 2.42
CA ALA A 172 -13.54 7.52 2.03
C ALA A 172 -14.10 7.11 0.66
N ASP A 173 -15.41 7.33 0.52
CA ASP A 173 -16.04 7.61 -0.76
C ASP A 173 -15.82 9.09 -1.09
N VAL A 174 -15.49 9.39 -2.34
CA VAL A 174 -15.23 10.75 -2.82
C VAL A 174 -16.12 11.06 -4.01
N ILE A 175 -16.69 12.25 -4.01
CA ILE A 175 -17.61 12.74 -5.04
C ILE A 175 -16.98 13.94 -5.74
N PHE A 176 -16.98 13.89 -7.07
CA PHE A 176 -16.67 15.01 -7.95
C PHE A 176 -17.96 15.44 -8.64
N ASP A 177 -18.43 16.63 -8.30
CA ASP A 177 -19.61 17.27 -8.90
C ASP A 177 -19.18 18.62 -9.49
N ASP A 178 -19.13 18.69 -10.82
CA ASP A 178 -18.61 19.83 -11.58
C ASP A 178 -17.30 20.40 -11.03
N CYS A 179 -16.42 19.50 -10.56
CA CYS A 179 -15.15 19.87 -9.95
C CYS A 179 -14.22 20.51 -10.99
N LYS A 180 -14.08 21.84 -10.91
CA LYS A 180 -13.23 22.63 -11.80
C LYS A 180 -11.79 22.62 -11.32
N VAL A 181 -10.87 22.21 -12.19
CA VAL A 181 -9.43 22.20 -11.93
C VAL A 181 -8.67 22.85 -13.09
N SER A 182 -7.54 23.51 -12.80
CA SER A 182 -6.73 24.18 -13.81
C SER A 182 -5.94 23.18 -14.66
N ASP A 183 -5.42 23.63 -15.81
CA ASP A 183 -4.56 22.83 -16.69
C ASP A 183 -3.32 22.28 -15.98
N ASN A 184 -2.79 23.03 -15.02
CA ASN A 184 -1.62 22.64 -14.23
C ASN A 184 -1.87 21.43 -13.31
N THR A 185 -3.10 20.91 -13.21
CA THR A 185 -3.41 19.71 -12.45
C THR A 185 -3.19 18.42 -13.24
N LEU A 186 -3.16 18.46 -14.57
CA LEU A 186 -2.85 17.29 -15.40
C LEU A 186 -1.43 16.81 -15.09
N LEU A 187 -1.29 15.53 -14.72
CA LEU A 187 0.00 14.91 -14.43
C LEU A 187 0.38 14.00 -15.61
N GLY A 188 1.58 14.21 -16.13
CA GLY A 188 2.05 13.51 -17.31
C GLY A 188 1.31 13.93 -18.59
N GLU A 189 1.37 13.10 -19.60
CA GLU A 189 0.71 13.33 -20.88
C GLU A 189 -0.77 12.93 -20.85
N LEU A 190 -1.57 13.60 -21.66
CA LEU A 190 -2.98 13.27 -21.85
C LEU A 190 -3.12 11.83 -22.35
N GLY A 191 -3.94 11.01 -21.68
CA GLY A 191 -4.17 9.61 -22.04
C GLY A 191 -3.11 8.63 -21.52
N SER A 192 -2.04 9.10 -20.86
CA SER A 192 -1.00 8.23 -20.28
C SER A 192 -1.35 7.66 -18.90
N GLY A 193 -2.45 8.09 -18.29
CA GLY A 193 -2.79 7.82 -16.89
C GLY A 193 -2.84 6.33 -16.54
N TYR A 194 -3.42 5.50 -17.41
CA TYR A 194 -3.51 4.06 -17.14
C TYR A 194 -2.14 3.38 -17.09
N SER A 195 -1.24 3.70 -18.03
CA SER A 195 0.12 3.15 -18.06
C SER A 195 0.95 3.61 -16.86
N ILE A 196 0.80 4.87 -16.46
CA ILE A 196 1.45 5.40 -15.26
C ILE A 196 0.96 4.64 -14.02
N CYS A 197 -0.36 4.46 -13.84
CA CYS A 197 -0.91 3.69 -12.73
C CYS A 197 -0.30 2.28 -12.66
N LEU A 198 -0.24 1.55 -13.78
CA LEU A 198 0.32 0.20 -13.80
C LEU A 198 1.81 0.17 -13.41
N THR A 199 2.59 1.16 -13.82
CA THR A 199 4.00 1.28 -13.46
C THR A 199 4.17 1.51 -11.94
N LEU A 200 3.38 2.41 -11.37
CA LEU A 200 3.40 2.73 -9.95
C LEU A 200 2.95 1.54 -9.07
N LEU A 201 1.97 0.77 -9.53
CA LEU A 201 1.46 -0.41 -8.82
C LEU A 201 2.52 -1.52 -8.65
N ASN A 202 3.55 -1.60 -9.50
CA ASN A 202 4.62 -2.59 -9.33
C ASN A 202 5.41 -2.33 -8.03
N THR A 203 5.78 -1.08 -7.77
CA THR A 203 6.43 -0.69 -6.51
C THR A 203 5.46 -0.78 -5.33
N GLY A 204 4.19 -0.42 -5.54
CA GLY A 204 3.12 -0.55 -4.54
C GLY A 204 2.95 -2.00 -4.04
N ARG A 205 3.04 -3.00 -4.93
CA ARG A 205 2.97 -4.42 -4.55
C ARG A 205 4.12 -4.84 -3.63
N ILE A 206 5.33 -4.36 -3.88
CA ILE A 206 6.51 -4.61 -3.03
C ILE A 206 6.28 -3.99 -1.65
N ALA A 207 5.77 -2.75 -1.59
CA ALA A 207 5.44 -2.08 -0.34
C ALA A 207 4.35 -2.83 0.46
N VAL A 208 3.31 -3.36 -0.20
CA VAL A 208 2.28 -4.19 0.44
C VAL A 208 2.87 -5.51 0.96
N ALA A 209 3.79 -6.14 0.21
CA ALA A 209 4.48 -7.33 0.69
C ALA A 209 5.28 -7.04 1.97
N ALA A 210 6.03 -5.94 2.00
CA ALA A 210 6.76 -5.49 3.19
C ALA A 210 5.83 -5.21 4.38
N GLN A 211 4.70 -4.54 4.14
CA GLN A 211 3.69 -4.27 5.14
C GLN A 211 3.10 -5.57 5.72
N ALA A 212 2.83 -6.56 4.88
CA ALA A 212 2.34 -7.86 5.30
C ALA A 212 3.37 -8.62 6.17
N ILE A 213 4.65 -8.57 5.78
CA ILE A 213 5.75 -9.16 6.55
C ILE A 213 5.86 -8.48 7.91
N GLY A 214 5.73 -7.16 7.99
CA GLY A 214 5.76 -6.41 9.25
C GLY A 214 4.65 -6.81 10.21
N VAL A 215 3.41 -6.93 9.73
CA VAL A 215 2.27 -7.41 10.52
C VAL A 215 2.50 -8.83 11.02
N ALA A 216 2.97 -9.72 10.14
CA ALA A 216 3.28 -11.10 10.51
C ALA A 216 4.40 -11.16 11.56
N SER A 217 5.46 -10.35 11.40
CA SER A 217 6.57 -10.26 12.35
C SER A 217 6.11 -9.75 13.72
N ALA A 218 5.24 -8.73 13.76
CA ALA A 218 4.67 -8.23 15.02
C ALA A 218 3.83 -9.31 15.74
N ALA A 219 3.02 -10.05 14.97
CA ALA A 219 2.22 -11.15 15.52
C ALA A 219 3.09 -12.29 16.06
N PHE A 220 4.14 -12.65 15.33
CA PHE A 220 5.11 -13.65 15.75
C PHE A 220 5.81 -13.25 17.06
N GLU A 221 6.33 -12.02 17.16
CA GLU A 221 7.04 -11.56 18.36
C GLU A 221 6.13 -11.54 19.60
N LYS A 222 4.88 -11.08 19.46
CA LYS A 222 3.89 -11.15 20.53
C LYS A 222 3.61 -12.59 20.95
N ALA A 223 3.38 -13.50 20.00
CA ALA A 223 3.09 -14.90 20.26
C ALA A 223 4.29 -15.62 20.91
N ARG A 224 5.52 -15.34 20.44
CA ARG A 224 6.75 -15.86 21.01
C ARG A 224 6.94 -15.42 22.46
N SER A 225 6.79 -14.14 22.75
CA SER A 225 6.91 -13.60 24.09
C SER A 225 5.88 -14.20 25.03
N TYR A 226 4.62 -14.29 24.61
CA TYR A 226 3.57 -14.94 25.39
C TYR A 226 3.86 -16.42 25.65
N ALA A 227 4.36 -17.15 24.65
CA ALA A 227 4.69 -18.57 24.78
C ALA A 227 5.86 -18.86 25.73
N LEU A 228 6.78 -17.90 25.88
CA LEU A 228 7.89 -17.99 26.82
C LEU A 228 7.47 -17.79 28.30
N GLU A 229 6.39 -17.03 28.53
CA GLU A 229 5.92 -16.65 29.87
C GLU A 229 4.75 -17.52 30.35
N ARG A 230 3.75 -17.77 29.52
CA ARG A 230 2.53 -18.50 29.87
C ARG A 230 2.81 -19.97 30.14
N LYS A 231 2.29 -20.47 31.24
CA LYS A 231 2.42 -21.89 31.64
C LYS A 231 1.09 -22.62 31.56
N THR A 232 1.13 -23.86 31.07
CA THR A 232 0.02 -24.81 31.07
C THR A 232 0.61 -26.23 31.31
N PHE A 233 -0.14 -27.09 31.98
CA PHE A 233 0.33 -28.47 32.27
C PHE A 233 1.75 -28.53 32.87
N GLY A 234 2.07 -27.57 33.77
CA GLY A 234 3.34 -27.54 34.53
C GLY A 234 4.57 -26.99 33.77
N LYS A 235 4.43 -26.57 32.49
CA LYS A 235 5.55 -26.02 31.70
C LYS A 235 5.12 -24.82 30.85
N THR A 236 6.06 -24.00 30.36
CA THR A 236 5.79 -22.89 29.48
C THR A 236 5.26 -23.37 28.14
N LEU A 237 4.44 -22.54 27.45
CA LEU A 237 3.82 -22.90 26.18
C LEU A 237 4.86 -23.30 25.12
N ILE A 238 6.01 -22.62 25.06
CA ILE A 238 7.08 -22.92 24.11
C ILE A 238 7.63 -24.35 24.24
N ASN A 239 7.54 -24.94 25.44
CA ASN A 239 8.00 -26.32 25.75
C ASN A 239 6.97 -27.39 25.36
N HIS A 240 5.83 -27.02 24.80
CA HIS A 240 4.92 -27.95 24.16
C HIS A 240 5.28 -28.07 22.67
N GLN A 241 5.65 -29.26 22.22
CA GLN A 241 6.18 -29.51 20.88
C GLN A 241 5.28 -28.93 19.75
N SER A 242 3.96 -29.09 19.86
CA SER A 242 3.00 -28.57 18.88
C SER A 242 3.02 -27.04 18.76
N LEU A 243 3.27 -26.32 19.87
CA LEU A 243 3.36 -24.86 19.87
C LEU A 243 4.73 -24.39 19.37
N SER A 244 5.81 -25.10 19.72
CA SER A 244 7.14 -24.87 19.18
C SER A 244 7.15 -25.05 17.65
N PHE A 245 6.54 -26.10 17.12
CA PHE A 245 6.42 -26.31 15.65
C PHE A 245 5.64 -25.19 14.99
N ARG A 246 4.54 -24.75 15.59
CA ARG A 246 3.76 -23.60 15.05
C ARG A 246 4.61 -22.34 14.97
N LEU A 247 5.38 -22.01 15.99
CA LEU A 247 6.31 -20.86 15.96
C LEU A 247 7.41 -21.04 14.91
N THR A 248 7.92 -22.25 14.73
CA THR A 248 8.92 -22.57 13.69
C THR A 248 8.35 -22.33 12.30
N ASP A 249 7.12 -22.79 12.04
CA ASP A 249 6.45 -22.58 10.76
C ASP A 249 6.20 -21.09 10.49
N MET A 250 5.74 -20.33 11.50
CA MET A 250 5.55 -18.88 11.39
C MET A 250 6.86 -18.18 11.04
N ALA A 251 7.96 -18.48 11.72
CA ALA A 251 9.27 -17.89 11.46
C ALA A 251 9.76 -18.20 10.03
N THR A 252 9.63 -19.47 9.61
CA THR A 252 10.03 -19.92 8.27
C THR A 252 9.27 -19.17 7.17
N GLN A 253 7.94 -19.04 7.33
CA GLN A 253 7.09 -18.33 6.38
C GLN A 253 7.46 -16.84 6.28
N ILE A 254 7.70 -16.17 7.42
CA ILE A 254 8.11 -14.76 7.45
C ILE A 254 9.43 -14.53 6.71
N ILE A 255 10.44 -15.38 6.99
CA ILE A 255 11.74 -15.26 6.33
C ILE A 255 11.63 -15.51 4.84
N SER A 256 10.87 -16.51 4.41
CA SER A 256 10.65 -16.81 2.99
C SER A 256 9.98 -15.64 2.27
N ALA A 257 8.95 -15.04 2.89
CA ALA A 257 8.26 -13.87 2.34
C ALA A 257 9.20 -12.65 2.22
N ARG A 258 10.04 -12.42 3.25
CA ARG A 258 11.02 -11.33 3.24
C ARG A 258 12.03 -11.48 2.12
N GLN A 259 12.56 -12.69 1.89
CA GLN A 259 13.51 -12.93 0.80
C GLN A 259 12.87 -12.67 -0.57
N LEU A 260 11.62 -13.11 -0.78
CA LEU A 260 10.92 -12.89 -2.03
C LEU A 260 10.61 -11.38 -2.26
N ALA A 261 10.25 -10.64 -1.21
CA ALA A 261 10.03 -9.20 -1.30
C ALA A 261 11.33 -8.43 -1.59
N LEU A 262 12.45 -8.82 -0.95
CA LEU A 262 13.76 -8.22 -1.18
C LEU A 262 14.27 -8.53 -2.59
N PHE A 263 14.06 -9.74 -3.10
CA PHE A 263 14.39 -10.11 -4.47
C PHE A 263 13.67 -9.22 -5.49
N ALA A 264 12.35 -9.05 -5.32
CA ALA A 264 11.57 -8.13 -6.17
C ALA A 264 12.06 -6.68 -6.09
N ALA A 265 12.42 -6.22 -4.87
CA ALA A 265 12.92 -4.88 -4.63
C ALA A 265 14.29 -4.64 -5.28
N GLN A 266 15.22 -5.60 -5.20
CA GLN A 266 16.54 -5.52 -5.83
C GLN A 266 16.45 -5.45 -7.35
N LYS A 267 15.57 -6.22 -7.98
CA LYS A 267 15.31 -6.13 -9.42
C LYS A 267 14.77 -4.73 -9.79
N ALA A 268 13.85 -4.19 -9.01
CA ALA A 268 13.33 -2.85 -9.22
C ALA A 268 14.42 -1.77 -9.08
N ASP A 269 15.33 -1.90 -8.10
CA ASP A 269 16.47 -1.01 -7.90
C ASP A 269 17.47 -1.07 -9.05
N ALA A 270 17.64 -2.25 -9.66
CA ALA A 270 18.46 -2.44 -10.86
C ALA A 270 17.81 -1.90 -12.14
N GLY A 271 16.59 -1.37 -12.06
CA GLY A 271 15.81 -0.91 -13.23
C GLY A 271 15.26 -2.05 -14.09
N GLU A 272 15.28 -3.28 -13.58
CA GLU A 272 14.77 -4.44 -14.28
C GLU A 272 13.26 -4.55 -14.20
N ARG A 273 12.66 -5.23 -15.18
CA ARG A 273 11.24 -5.58 -15.13
C ARG A 273 10.97 -6.60 -14.01
N CYS A 274 10.18 -6.21 -13.02
CA CYS A 274 9.90 -7.02 -11.82
C CYS A 274 8.39 -7.28 -11.59
N VAL A 275 7.59 -7.28 -12.66
CA VAL A 275 6.12 -7.43 -12.57
C VAL A 275 5.73 -8.77 -11.93
N THR A 276 6.39 -9.85 -12.33
CA THR A 276 6.13 -11.20 -11.82
C THR A 276 6.58 -11.31 -10.37
N GLU A 277 7.79 -10.90 -10.07
CA GLU A 277 8.39 -11.02 -8.73
C GLU A 277 7.65 -10.16 -7.71
N SER A 278 7.26 -8.93 -8.08
CA SER A 278 6.44 -8.07 -7.20
C SER A 278 5.06 -8.65 -6.93
N SER A 279 4.44 -9.28 -7.95
CA SER A 279 3.15 -9.95 -7.80
C SER A 279 3.26 -11.20 -6.92
N MET A 280 4.31 -12.02 -7.11
CA MET A 280 4.60 -13.20 -6.27
C MET A 280 4.85 -12.79 -4.82
N ALA A 281 5.67 -11.77 -4.58
CA ALA A 281 5.96 -11.24 -3.26
C ALA A 281 4.68 -10.80 -2.55
N LYS A 282 3.79 -10.07 -3.25
CA LYS A 282 2.52 -9.58 -2.70
C LYS A 282 1.57 -10.73 -2.35
N ILE A 283 1.41 -11.72 -3.22
CA ILE A 283 0.57 -12.89 -2.94
C ILE A 283 1.08 -13.62 -1.70
N TYR A 284 2.34 -14.03 -1.75
CA TYR A 284 2.90 -14.89 -0.70
C TYR A 284 2.91 -14.18 0.65
N ALA A 285 3.39 -12.94 0.71
CA ALA A 285 3.45 -12.16 1.95
C ALA A 285 2.07 -11.90 2.55
N SER A 286 1.05 -11.54 1.75
CA SER A 286 -0.29 -11.28 2.27
C SER A 286 -0.99 -12.56 2.75
N GLU A 287 -0.80 -13.70 2.09
CA GLU A 287 -1.36 -14.97 2.51
C GLU A 287 -0.72 -15.50 3.79
N ILE A 288 0.61 -15.37 3.93
CA ILE A 288 1.26 -15.79 5.18
C ILE A 288 0.92 -14.85 6.34
N ALA A 289 0.70 -13.57 6.10
CA ALA A 289 0.30 -12.65 7.14
C ALA A 289 -1.04 -13.05 7.78
N GLU A 290 -2.02 -13.47 7.00
CA GLU A 290 -3.29 -14.01 7.53
C GLU A 290 -3.06 -15.30 8.33
N LYS A 291 -2.22 -16.22 7.83
CA LYS A 291 -1.91 -17.50 8.52
C LYS A 291 -1.16 -17.28 9.83
N VAL A 292 -0.15 -16.42 9.80
CA VAL A 292 0.70 -16.13 10.98
C VAL A 292 -0.10 -15.40 12.05
N THR A 293 -0.89 -14.40 11.70
CA THR A 293 -1.72 -13.67 12.66
C THR A 293 -2.81 -14.54 13.27
N SER A 294 -3.44 -15.41 12.49
CA SER A 294 -4.36 -16.43 12.98
C SER A 294 -3.69 -17.42 13.93
N SER A 295 -2.49 -17.89 13.58
CA SER A 295 -1.69 -18.78 14.44
C SER A 295 -1.28 -18.10 15.74
N ALA A 296 -0.97 -16.82 15.71
CA ALA A 296 -0.66 -16.02 16.89
C ALA A 296 -1.87 -15.93 17.85
N ILE A 297 -3.07 -15.64 17.34
CA ILE A 297 -4.31 -15.68 18.14
C ILE A 297 -4.48 -17.04 18.80
N GLN A 298 -4.25 -18.13 18.06
CA GLN A 298 -4.39 -19.49 18.58
C GLN A 298 -3.38 -19.79 19.69
N ILE A 299 -2.15 -19.25 19.64
CA ILE A 299 -1.15 -19.40 20.71
C ILE A 299 -1.58 -18.68 21.98
N PHE A 300 -2.22 -17.51 21.85
CA PHE A 300 -2.79 -16.76 22.97
C PHE A 300 -4.03 -17.46 23.59
N GLY A 301 -4.70 -18.34 22.84
CA GLY A 301 -5.93 -18.99 23.29
C GLY A 301 -7.06 -17.97 23.53
N GLY A 302 -7.77 -18.07 24.65
CA GLY A 302 -8.86 -17.14 25.00
C GLY A 302 -8.41 -15.68 25.05
N ASP A 303 -7.21 -15.40 25.59
CA ASP A 303 -6.64 -14.05 25.63
C ASP A 303 -6.46 -13.45 24.23
N GLY A 304 -6.23 -14.29 23.21
CA GLY A 304 -6.07 -13.87 21.82
C GLY A 304 -7.35 -13.35 21.16
N TYR A 305 -8.52 -13.66 21.74
CA TYR A 305 -9.81 -13.19 21.27
C TYR A 305 -10.24 -11.85 21.87
N LEU A 306 -9.47 -11.36 22.86
CA LEU A 306 -9.74 -10.12 23.58
C LEU A 306 -8.97 -8.94 22.94
N GLN A 307 -9.61 -7.78 22.88
CA GLN A 307 -9.02 -6.57 22.29
C GLN A 307 -7.83 -6.03 23.09
N GLU A 308 -7.79 -6.26 24.40
CA GLU A 308 -6.76 -5.79 25.34
C GLU A 308 -5.35 -6.29 24.96
N THR A 309 -5.24 -7.45 24.36
CA THR A 309 -3.95 -8.01 23.92
C THR A 309 -3.45 -7.36 22.62
N GLY A 310 -4.38 -6.83 21.82
CA GLY A 310 -4.12 -6.24 20.50
C GLY A 310 -3.62 -7.26 19.46
N ILE A 311 -3.63 -8.56 19.76
CA ILE A 311 -3.22 -9.58 18.79
C ILE A 311 -4.29 -9.77 17.70
N GLU A 312 -5.57 -9.69 18.08
CA GLU A 312 -6.71 -9.77 17.16
C GLU A 312 -6.72 -8.62 16.13
N LYS A 313 -6.21 -7.43 16.55
CA LYS A 313 -6.07 -6.29 15.64
C LYS A 313 -5.15 -6.61 14.47
N LEU A 314 -4.04 -7.30 14.71
CA LEU A 314 -3.09 -7.69 13.66
C LEU A 314 -3.75 -8.61 12.62
N TYR A 315 -4.61 -9.53 13.04
CA TYR A 315 -5.37 -10.39 12.13
C TYR A 315 -6.38 -9.58 11.29
N ARG A 316 -7.13 -8.66 11.93
CA ARG A 316 -8.06 -7.80 11.21
C ARG A 316 -7.34 -6.88 10.20
N ASP A 317 -6.19 -6.36 10.57
CA ASP A 317 -5.38 -5.50 9.71
C ASP A 317 -4.74 -6.29 8.56
N ALA A 318 -4.33 -7.53 8.78
CA ALA A 318 -3.75 -8.40 7.75
C ALA A 318 -4.73 -8.68 6.59
N ARG A 319 -6.04 -8.78 6.88
CA ARG A 319 -7.04 -9.26 5.90
C ARG A 319 -7.12 -8.41 4.63
N VAL A 320 -6.92 -7.10 4.71
CA VAL A 320 -7.02 -6.22 3.55
C VAL A 320 -5.81 -6.33 2.60
N LEU A 321 -4.67 -6.87 3.09
CA LEU A 321 -3.43 -6.97 2.32
C LEU A 321 -3.53 -7.88 1.10
N SER A 322 -4.45 -8.86 1.13
CA SER A 322 -4.77 -9.73 0.00
C SER A 322 -5.80 -9.12 -0.98
N ILE A 323 -6.38 -7.95 -0.63
CA ILE A 323 -7.48 -7.34 -1.39
C ILE A 323 -7.02 -6.13 -2.19
N TYR A 324 -6.36 -5.16 -1.56
CA TYR A 324 -5.97 -3.90 -2.20
C TYR A 324 -4.67 -4.02 -3.02
N GLU A 325 -4.31 -2.96 -3.76
CA GLU A 325 -3.18 -2.93 -4.73
C GLU A 325 -3.28 -4.06 -5.78
N GLY A 326 -4.54 -4.43 -6.12
CA GLY A 326 -4.91 -5.58 -6.92
C GLY A 326 -5.03 -6.84 -6.08
N THR A 327 -6.20 -7.47 -6.11
CA THR A 327 -6.46 -8.70 -5.34
C THR A 327 -5.44 -9.78 -5.68
N ASN A 328 -5.24 -10.75 -4.78
CA ASN A 328 -4.35 -11.88 -5.05
C ASN A 328 -4.76 -12.66 -6.31
N ASP A 329 -6.06 -12.66 -6.66
CA ASP A 329 -6.52 -13.27 -7.92
C ASP A 329 -6.06 -12.48 -9.13
N ILE A 330 -6.10 -11.12 -9.06
CA ILE A 330 -5.54 -10.28 -10.12
C ILE A 330 -4.03 -10.49 -10.25
N GLN A 331 -3.29 -10.64 -9.12
CA GLN A 331 -1.86 -10.95 -9.19
C GLN A 331 -1.60 -12.30 -9.89
N ARG A 332 -2.43 -13.32 -9.63
CA ARG A 332 -2.35 -14.61 -10.33
C ARG A 332 -2.59 -14.48 -11.84
N ILE A 333 -3.57 -13.66 -12.23
CA ILE A 333 -3.80 -13.34 -13.65
C ILE A 333 -2.59 -12.65 -14.27
N VAL A 334 -1.97 -11.70 -13.56
CA VAL A 334 -0.75 -11.01 -14.04
C VAL A 334 0.39 -12.01 -14.23
N ILE A 335 0.67 -12.85 -13.24
CA ILE A 335 1.72 -13.87 -13.33
C ILE A 335 1.42 -14.86 -14.45
N GLY A 336 0.16 -15.31 -14.58
CA GLY A 336 -0.24 -16.23 -15.65
C GLY A 336 0.07 -15.68 -17.04
N ARG A 337 -0.21 -14.40 -17.29
CA ARG A 337 0.13 -13.72 -18.55
C ARG A 337 1.65 -13.63 -18.80
N GLU A 338 2.44 -13.41 -17.77
CA GLU A 338 3.90 -13.42 -17.89
C GLU A 338 4.42 -14.81 -18.25
N ILE A 339 3.87 -15.87 -17.63
CA ILE A 339 4.19 -17.26 -17.95
C ILE A 339 3.83 -17.59 -19.42
N GLU A 340 2.64 -17.20 -19.86
CA GLU A 340 2.20 -17.33 -21.26
C GLU A 340 3.13 -16.59 -22.24
N SER A 341 3.71 -15.47 -21.80
CA SER A 341 4.67 -14.66 -22.56
C SER A 341 6.12 -15.18 -22.50
N GLY A 342 6.35 -16.34 -21.85
CA GLY A 342 7.64 -17.02 -21.80
C GLY A 342 8.44 -16.81 -20.52
N TRP A 343 7.88 -16.16 -19.49
CA TRP A 343 8.56 -16.09 -18.19
C TRP A 343 8.71 -17.48 -17.57
N SER A 344 9.89 -17.78 -17.05
CA SER A 344 10.20 -19.05 -16.39
C SER A 344 11.03 -18.82 -15.14
N PRO A 345 10.83 -19.61 -14.06
CA PRO A 345 11.64 -19.53 -12.85
C PRO A 345 13.11 -19.88 -13.07
N ASN A 346 13.46 -20.48 -14.21
CA ASN A 346 14.84 -20.81 -14.57
C ASN A 346 15.62 -19.63 -15.20
N GLN A 347 14.96 -18.48 -15.42
CA GLN A 347 15.58 -17.24 -15.93
C GLN A 347 16.13 -16.37 -14.80
N ILE A 348 16.51 -16.96 -13.66
CA ILE A 348 17.17 -16.28 -12.58
C ILE A 348 18.63 -16.05 -12.98
N SER A 349 18.93 -14.82 -13.44
CA SER A 349 20.30 -14.35 -13.69
C SER A 349 20.85 -13.66 -12.47
#